data_911e8bdc359e0706734eee785d50a8f9
#
_entry.id   911e8bdc359e0706734eee785d50a8f9
#
_cell.length_a   1.000
_cell.length_b   1.000
_cell.length_c   1.000
_cell.angle_alpha   90.00
_cell.angle_beta   90.00
_cell.angle_gamma   90.00
#
_symmetry.space_group_name_H-M   'P 1'
#
loop_
_entity.id
_entity.type
_entity.pdbx_description
1 polymer ?
#
loop_
_entity_poly.entity_id
_entity_poly.type
_entity_poly.pdbx_seq_one_letter_code
_entity_poly.pdbx_strand_id
1 'polypeptide(L)'
;MGMLRGKAFTFSNSETSMSDGIVEEAFGRLGQETVSYVATCDGDQPHVRPMMLINVDGVFYYATGTSDTKVAELMKNKKTEVCVLLGEGDDGGSLRMTGAMEFVYDEGVRAKIHGCVGFIQGFWEEPQDPGFTLLEFKPLTLQLMRPGTIEVQRADI
;
A
#
# COMPACT_ATOMS: atom_id res chain seq x y z
N MET A 1 28.72 -49.26 -30.73
CA MET A 1 27.96 -48.10 -31.14
C MET A 1 26.93 -47.79 -30.05
N GLY A 2 27.32 -47.00 -29.10
CA GLY A 2 26.45 -46.60 -27.97
C GLY A 2 26.02 -45.17 -28.13
N MET A 3 24.73 -44.95 -28.35
CA MET A 3 24.12 -43.60 -28.31
C MET A 3 24.07 -43.12 -26.87
N LEU A 4 24.85 -42.09 -26.54
CA LEU A 4 24.74 -41.34 -25.31
C LEU A 4 23.50 -40.42 -25.39
N ARG A 5 22.44 -40.81 -24.68
CA ARG A 5 21.28 -39.91 -24.45
C ARG A 5 21.71 -38.82 -23.46
N GLY A 6 21.87 -37.62 -23.97
CA GLY A 6 22.04 -36.43 -23.16
C GLY A 6 20.81 -36.19 -22.27
N LYS A 7 21.00 -36.19 -20.97
CA LYS A 7 19.99 -35.68 -20.01
C LYS A 7 19.89 -34.17 -20.20
N ALA A 8 18.74 -33.72 -20.68
CA ALA A 8 18.39 -32.29 -20.64
C ALA A 8 18.23 -31.88 -19.18
N PHE A 9 19.15 -31.05 -18.69
CA PHE A 9 18.97 -30.31 -17.44
C PHE A 9 17.96 -29.22 -17.70
N THR A 10 16.74 -29.40 -17.24
CA THR A 10 15.77 -28.32 -17.10
C THR A 10 16.18 -27.51 -15.89
N PHE A 11 16.80 -26.37 -16.12
CA PHE A 11 16.92 -25.36 -15.09
C PHE A 11 15.50 -24.79 -14.82
N SER A 12 14.96 -25.14 -13.67
CA SER A 12 13.82 -24.43 -13.11
C SER A 12 14.33 -23.06 -12.68
N ASN A 13 14.13 -22.05 -13.52
CA ASN A 13 14.36 -20.66 -13.14
C ASN A 13 13.27 -20.24 -12.17
N SER A 14 13.51 -20.41 -10.89
CA SER A 14 12.90 -19.60 -9.85
C SER A 14 13.79 -18.37 -9.60
N GLU A 15 14.03 -17.59 -10.63
CA GLU A 15 14.52 -16.21 -10.46
C GLU A 15 13.33 -15.37 -10.01
N THR A 16 13.09 -15.35 -8.68
CA THR A 16 12.44 -14.22 -8.05
C THR A 16 13.28 -13.02 -8.45
N SER A 17 12.74 -12.08 -9.23
CA SER A 17 13.52 -10.95 -9.68
C SER A 17 13.96 -10.16 -8.45
N MET A 18 15.09 -9.43 -8.50
CA MET A 18 15.52 -8.59 -7.37
C MET A 18 14.43 -7.57 -6.98
N SER A 19 13.59 -7.15 -7.92
CA SER A 19 12.44 -6.28 -7.68
C SER A 19 11.37 -6.98 -6.83
N ASP A 20 11.07 -8.24 -7.09
CA ASP A 20 10.05 -8.99 -6.31
C ASP A 20 10.50 -9.17 -4.86
N GLY A 21 11.78 -9.42 -4.62
CA GLY A 21 12.35 -9.52 -3.27
C GLY A 21 12.25 -8.22 -2.46
N ILE A 22 12.45 -7.06 -3.11
CA ILE A 22 12.31 -5.74 -2.47
C ILE A 22 10.85 -5.45 -2.14
N VAL A 23 9.92 -5.77 -3.04
CA VAL A 23 8.48 -5.60 -2.83
C VAL A 23 8.01 -6.45 -1.65
N GLU A 24 8.38 -7.73 -1.63
CA GLU A 24 8.04 -8.66 -0.54
C GLU A 24 8.59 -8.16 0.81
N GLU A 25 9.86 -7.73 0.84
CA GLU A 25 10.47 -7.16 2.05
C GLU A 25 9.72 -5.90 2.51
N ALA A 26 9.45 -4.97 1.61
CA ALA A 26 8.78 -3.72 1.92
C ALA A 26 7.39 -3.95 2.51
N PHE A 27 6.60 -4.83 1.88
CA PHE A 27 5.25 -5.13 2.35
C PHE A 27 5.27 -5.95 3.65
N GLY A 28 6.27 -6.81 3.85
CA GLY A 28 6.48 -7.54 5.09
C GLY A 28 6.78 -6.66 6.30
N ARG A 29 7.18 -5.39 6.09
CA ARG A 29 7.40 -4.40 7.16
C ARG A 29 6.11 -3.70 7.60
N LEU A 30 5.00 -3.88 6.87
CA LEU A 30 3.72 -3.27 7.16
C LEU A 30 2.87 -4.21 8.03
N GLY A 31 2.39 -3.72 9.17
CA GLY A 31 1.40 -4.41 9.99
C GLY A 31 0.00 -4.29 9.40
N GLN A 32 -0.99 -4.85 10.11
CA GLN A 32 -2.40 -4.70 9.73
C GLN A 32 -2.84 -3.23 9.77
N GLU A 33 -2.32 -2.47 10.72
CA GLU A 33 -2.54 -1.03 10.88
C GLU A 33 -1.18 -0.34 11.02
N THR A 34 -0.89 0.61 10.14
CA THR A 34 0.38 1.33 10.12
C THR A 34 0.12 2.81 9.86
N VAL A 35 0.67 3.68 10.70
CA VAL A 35 0.61 5.12 10.44
C VAL A 35 1.39 5.44 9.17
N SER A 36 0.75 6.15 8.27
CA SER A 36 1.35 6.59 7.01
C SER A 36 1.03 8.06 6.74
N TYR A 37 1.76 8.64 5.81
CA TYR A 37 1.53 9.99 5.30
C TYR A 37 1.06 9.87 3.86
N VAL A 38 -0.11 10.42 3.56
CA VAL A 38 -0.76 10.27 2.25
C VAL A 38 -0.82 11.62 1.57
N ALA A 39 -0.28 11.70 0.37
CA ALA A 39 -0.32 12.89 -0.48
C ALA A 39 -1.37 12.74 -1.58
N THR A 40 -2.15 13.78 -1.75
CA THR A 40 -3.13 13.97 -2.84
C THR A 40 -2.92 15.34 -3.45
N CYS A 41 -3.58 15.65 -4.56
CA CYS A 41 -3.47 16.95 -5.22
C CYS A 41 -4.83 17.64 -5.36
N ASP A 42 -4.83 18.94 -5.10
CA ASP A 42 -5.89 19.85 -5.54
C ASP A 42 -5.34 20.68 -6.71
N GLY A 43 -5.68 20.27 -7.94
CA GLY A 43 -5.00 20.79 -9.14
C GLY A 43 -3.50 20.48 -9.10
N ASP A 44 -2.67 21.52 -9.05
CA ASP A 44 -1.20 21.43 -8.94
C ASP A 44 -0.69 21.58 -7.48
N GLN A 45 -1.59 21.84 -6.50
CA GLN A 45 -1.23 21.95 -5.10
C GLN A 45 -1.23 20.58 -4.42
N PRO A 46 -0.07 20.06 -3.99
CA PRO A 46 -0.02 18.82 -3.21
C PRO A 46 -0.45 19.08 -1.76
N HIS A 47 -1.21 18.13 -1.22
CA HIS A 47 -1.59 18.09 0.19
C HIS A 47 -1.13 16.78 0.80
N VAL A 48 -0.59 16.82 2.03
CA VAL A 48 -0.17 15.64 2.78
C VAL A 48 -0.82 15.63 4.16
N ARG A 49 -1.23 14.44 4.63
CA ARG A 49 -1.79 14.24 5.98
C ARG A 49 -1.48 12.86 6.49
N PRO A 50 -1.39 12.66 7.82
CA PRO A 50 -1.29 11.33 8.39
C PRO A 50 -2.62 10.57 8.21
N MET A 51 -2.52 9.30 7.87
CA MET A 51 -3.65 8.37 7.78
C MET A 51 -3.20 6.97 8.18
N MET A 52 -4.13 6.18 8.73
CA MET A 52 -3.87 4.78 9.03
C MET A 52 -3.97 3.94 7.76
N LEU A 53 -2.84 3.35 7.35
CA LEU A 53 -2.81 2.34 6.30
C LEU A 53 -3.28 1.01 6.90
N ILE A 54 -4.28 0.41 6.27
CA ILE A 54 -4.89 -0.86 6.66
C ILE A 54 -4.44 -1.91 5.65
N ASN A 55 -3.80 -2.96 6.12
CA ASN A 55 -3.37 -4.10 5.29
C ASN A 55 -4.20 -5.33 5.67
N VAL A 56 -5.07 -5.75 4.78
CA VAL A 56 -5.85 -6.99 4.93
C VAL A 56 -5.58 -7.88 3.73
N ASP A 57 -5.00 -9.04 3.99
CA ASP A 57 -4.64 -10.03 2.96
C ASP A 57 -3.75 -9.46 1.83
N GLY A 58 -2.87 -8.53 2.15
CA GLY A 58 -1.96 -7.88 1.19
C GLY A 58 -2.60 -6.78 0.34
N VAL A 59 -3.85 -6.43 0.61
CA VAL A 59 -4.56 -5.31 -0.02
C VAL A 59 -4.58 -4.13 0.94
N PHE A 60 -4.26 -2.94 0.44
CA PHE A 60 -4.12 -1.73 1.24
C PHE A 60 -5.37 -0.87 1.17
N TYR A 61 -5.88 -0.50 2.32
CA TYR A 61 -7.10 0.30 2.45
C TYR A 61 -6.89 1.53 3.32
N TYR A 62 -7.76 2.52 3.13
CA TYR A 62 -7.89 3.69 3.97
C TYR A 62 -9.36 3.98 4.26
N ALA A 63 -9.65 4.33 5.50
CA ALA A 63 -10.97 4.77 5.93
C ALA A 63 -10.96 6.28 6.15
N THR A 64 -11.95 6.97 5.64
CA THR A 64 -12.07 8.43 5.79
C THR A 64 -13.53 8.89 5.76
N GLY A 65 -13.80 10.08 6.26
CA GLY A 65 -15.11 10.70 6.15
C GLY A 65 -15.42 11.12 4.72
N THR A 66 -16.63 10.85 4.26
CA THR A 66 -17.06 11.16 2.89
C THR A 66 -16.99 12.66 2.58
N SER A 67 -17.16 13.51 3.59
CA SER A 67 -17.08 14.97 3.46
C SER A 67 -15.67 15.56 3.57
N ASP A 68 -14.65 14.72 3.80
CA ASP A 68 -13.27 15.17 3.88
C ASP A 68 -12.78 15.71 2.53
N THR A 69 -11.96 16.77 2.57
CA THR A 69 -11.44 17.43 1.35
C THR A 69 -10.67 16.48 0.44
N LYS A 70 -9.94 15.53 0.99
CA LYS A 70 -9.20 14.53 0.22
C LYS A 70 -10.11 13.67 -0.66
N VAL A 71 -11.37 13.43 -0.27
CA VAL A 71 -12.33 12.67 -1.08
C VAL A 71 -12.66 13.42 -2.37
N ALA A 72 -12.93 14.73 -2.28
CA ALA A 72 -13.17 15.56 -3.45
C ALA A 72 -11.92 15.67 -4.36
N GLU A 73 -10.73 15.75 -3.78
CA GLU A 73 -9.47 15.74 -4.51
C GLU A 73 -9.28 14.43 -5.27
N LEU A 74 -9.49 13.28 -4.63
CA LEU A 74 -9.35 11.95 -5.22
C LEU A 74 -10.40 11.66 -6.29
N MET A 75 -11.59 12.23 -6.19
CA MET A 75 -12.59 12.12 -7.27
C MET A 75 -12.12 12.77 -8.57
N LYS A 76 -11.29 13.80 -8.49
CA LYS A 76 -10.72 14.51 -9.65
C LYS A 76 -9.40 13.89 -10.10
N ASN A 77 -8.56 13.45 -9.15
CA ASN A 77 -7.23 12.91 -9.42
C ASN A 77 -6.91 11.81 -8.40
N LYS A 78 -6.94 10.57 -8.84
CA LYS A 78 -6.67 9.38 -8.01
C LYS A 78 -5.20 9.15 -7.67
N LYS A 79 -4.29 9.88 -8.32
CA LYS A 79 -2.84 9.73 -8.09
C LYS A 79 -2.50 10.10 -6.65
N THR A 80 -1.71 9.23 -6.04
CA THR A 80 -1.40 9.31 -4.62
C THR A 80 0.03 8.83 -4.39
N GLU A 81 0.70 9.45 -3.45
CA GLU A 81 1.92 8.92 -2.86
C GLU A 81 1.70 8.66 -1.37
N VAL A 82 2.17 7.50 -0.92
CA VAL A 82 2.12 7.07 0.48
C VAL A 82 3.53 6.94 1.00
N CYS A 83 3.80 7.49 2.19
CA CYS A 83 5.07 7.36 2.89
C CYS A 83 4.83 6.74 4.27
N VAL A 84 5.56 5.66 4.56
CA VAL A 84 5.64 5.04 5.88
C VAL A 84 7.04 5.23 6.44
N LEU A 85 7.15 5.76 7.66
CA LEU A 85 8.42 5.85 8.35
C LEU A 85 8.77 4.51 8.99
N LEU A 86 10.01 4.08 8.82
CA LEU A 86 10.52 2.80 9.33
C LEU A 86 11.60 3.07 10.37
N GLY A 87 11.57 2.31 11.47
CA GLY A 87 12.53 2.49 12.56
C GLY A 87 12.27 3.74 13.40
N GLU A 88 13.21 4.08 14.27
CA GLU A 88 13.12 5.18 15.22
C GLU A 88 14.37 6.06 15.19
N GLY A 89 14.20 7.35 15.48
CA GLY A 89 15.31 8.30 15.63
C GLY A 89 16.18 8.44 14.40
N ASP A 90 17.49 8.56 14.63
CA ASP A 90 18.49 8.78 13.58
C ASP A 90 18.71 7.56 12.67
N ASP A 91 18.28 6.37 13.11
CA ASP A 91 18.35 5.13 12.33
C ASP A 91 17.09 4.89 11.50
N GLY A 92 16.21 5.89 11.38
CA GLY A 92 14.98 5.81 10.63
C GLY A 92 15.21 5.56 9.15
N GLY A 93 14.27 4.79 8.55
CA GLY A 93 14.16 4.58 7.13
C GLY A 93 12.78 5.01 6.63
N SER A 94 12.47 4.73 5.38
CA SER A 94 11.17 5.03 4.81
C SER A 94 10.78 4.04 3.71
N LEU A 95 9.49 3.80 3.60
CA LEU A 95 8.86 3.16 2.45
C LEU A 95 7.97 4.20 1.79
N ARG A 96 8.26 4.52 0.53
CA ARG A 96 7.43 5.40 -0.29
C ARG A 96 6.84 4.60 -1.44
N MET A 97 5.57 4.78 -1.67
CA MET A 97 4.84 4.09 -2.74
C MET A 97 4.04 5.11 -3.54
N THR A 98 4.22 5.13 -4.86
CA THR A 98 3.33 5.85 -5.76
C THR A 98 2.26 4.92 -6.28
N GLY A 99 1.07 5.43 -6.49
CA GLY A 99 -0.03 4.63 -6.99
C GLY A 99 -1.31 5.44 -7.16
N ALA A 100 -2.44 4.75 -7.07
CA ALA A 100 -3.76 5.35 -7.18
C ALA A 100 -4.69 4.86 -6.06
N MET A 101 -5.56 5.76 -5.60
CA MET A 101 -6.68 5.44 -4.73
C MET A 101 -7.91 5.10 -5.55
N GLU A 102 -8.56 4.00 -5.24
CA GLU A 102 -9.85 3.60 -5.81
C GLU A 102 -10.93 3.62 -4.73
N PHE A 103 -12.10 4.12 -5.07
CA PHE A 103 -13.25 4.09 -4.17
C PHE A 103 -13.84 2.69 -4.12
N VAL A 104 -14.05 2.16 -2.92
CA VAL A 104 -14.63 0.83 -2.70
C VAL A 104 -16.11 0.96 -2.42
N TYR A 105 -16.93 0.51 -3.37
CA TYR A 105 -18.40 0.51 -3.26
C TYR A 105 -18.99 -0.88 -2.97
N ASP A 106 -18.19 -1.94 -3.15
CA ASP A 106 -18.63 -3.31 -2.86
C ASP A 106 -19.02 -3.47 -1.40
N GLU A 107 -20.26 -3.82 -1.13
CA GLU A 107 -20.80 -3.94 0.23
C GLU A 107 -20.11 -5.04 1.04
N GLY A 108 -19.73 -6.14 0.41
CA GLY A 108 -19.03 -7.25 1.05
C GLY A 108 -17.63 -6.85 1.51
N VAL A 109 -16.88 -6.15 0.66
CA VAL A 109 -15.54 -5.62 1.00
C VAL A 109 -15.65 -4.58 2.10
N ARG A 110 -16.59 -3.65 2.00
CA ARG A 110 -16.82 -2.62 3.04
C ARG A 110 -17.14 -3.26 4.39
N ALA A 111 -18.03 -4.24 4.41
CA ALA A 111 -18.38 -4.97 5.64
C ALA A 111 -17.18 -5.74 6.23
N LYS A 112 -16.39 -6.40 5.38
CA LYS A 112 -15.19 -7.12 5.80
C LYS A 112 -14.17 -6.18 6.47
N ILE A 113 -13.82 -5.07 5.81
CA ILE A 113 -12.83 -4.12 6.33
C ILE A 113 -13.35 -3.42 7.59
N HIS A 114 -14.60 -2.99 7.60
CA HIS A 114 -15.26 -2.42 8.78
C HIS A 114 -15.20 -3.39 9.98
N GLY A 115 -15.43 -4.67 9.75
CA GLY A 115 -15.42 -5.69 10.81
C GLY A 115 -14.02 -6.08 11.31
N CYS A 116 -12.97 -5.90 10.48
CA CYS A 116 -11.59 -6.24 10.84
C CYS A 116 -10.85 -5.15 11.62
N VAL A 117 -11.32 -3.90 11.57
CA VAL A 117 -10.56 -2.74 12.04
C VAL A 117 -11.36 -1.94 13.06
N GLY A 118 -10.98 -2.10 14.32
CA GLY A 118 -11.76 -1.57 15.45
C GLY A 118 -11.96 -0.06 15.46
N PHE A 119 -10.97 0.74 14.98
CA PHE A 119 -11.12 2.19 14.98
C PHE A 119 -12.19 2.67 13.98
N ILE A 120 -12.44 1.94 12.89
CA ILE A 120 -13.48 2.29 11.92
C ILE A 120 -14.85 2.27 12.61
N GLN A 121 -15.12 1.24 13.40
CA GLN A 121 -16.37 1.10 14.15
C GLN A 121 -16.59 2.23 15.16
N GLY A 122 -15.50 2.81 15.67
CA GLY A 122 -15.56 3.95 16.58
C GLY A 122 -16.02 5.26 15.89
N PHE A 123 -15.84 5.38 14.57
CA PHE A 123 -16.30 6.54 13.79
C PHE A 123 -17.61 6.30 13.06
N TRP A 124 -17.82 5.07 12.57
CA TRP A 124 -19.01 4.67 11.80
C TRP A 124 -19.51 3.34 12.32
N GLU A 125 -20.71 3.31 12.89
CA GLU A 125 -21.28 2.09 13.50
C GLU A 125 -21.58 1.00 12.46
N GLU A 126 -21.98 1.42 11.26
CA GLU A 126 -22.40 0.53 10.18
C GLU A 126 -21.47 0.62 8.96
N PRO A 127 -21.16 -0.52 8.31
CA PRO A 127 -20.27 -0.54 7.15
C PRO A 127 -20.82 0.21 5.93
N GLN A 128 -22.13 0.41 5.86
CA GLN A 128 -22.79 1.12 4.76
C GLN A 128 -23.17 2.56 5.13
N ASP A 129 -22.67 3.09 6.24
CA ASP A 129 -22.87 4.49 6.63
C ASP A 129 -22.44 5.42 5.46
N PRO A 130 -23.33 6.33 5.00
CA PRO A 130 -22.99 7.25 3.91
C PRO A 130 -21.85 8.23 4.24
N GLY A 131 -21.58 8.44 5.51
CA GLY A 131 -20.45 9.24 5.99
C GLY A 131 -19.10 8.50 5.96
N PHE A 132 -19.12 7.20 5.73
CA PHE A 132 -17.94 6.34 5.63
C PHE A 132 -17.51 6.13 4.19
N THR A 133 -16.30 6.56 3.84
CA THR A 133 -15.64 6.25 2.57
C THR A 133 -14.49 5.29 2.80
N LEU A 134 -14.53 4.17 2.09
CA LEU A 134 -13.43 3.20 2.01
C LEU A 134 -12.68 3.39 0.70
N LEU A 135 -11.36 3.50 0.80
CA LEU A 135 -10.44 3.62 -0.33
C LEU A 135 -9.53 2.40 -0.37
N GLU A 136 -9.24 1.89 -1.56
CA GLU A 136 -8.19 0.91 -1.83
C GLU A 136 -7.01 1.62 -2.47
N PHE A 137 -5.83 1.50 -1.88
CA PHE A 137 -4.59 1.99 -2.47
C PHE A 137 -3.96 0.91 -3.34
N LYS A 138 -3.75 1.21 -4.61
CA LYS A 138 -3.08 0.34 -5.58
C LYS A 138 -1.69 0.89 -5.86
N PRO A 139 -0.65 0.36 -5.21
CA PRO A 139 0.72 0.79 -5.45
C PRO A 139 1.19 0.36 -6.84
N LEU A 140 1.98 1.22 -7.50
CA LEU A 140 2.59 0.98 -8.81
C LEU A 140 4.11 0.90 -8.73
N THR A 141 4.71 1.73 -7.88
CA THR A 141 6.15 1.74 -7.63
C THR A 141 6.43 1.88 -6.15
N LEU A 142 7.60 1.44 -5.72
CA LEU A 142 8.07 1.68 -4.37
C LEU A 142 9.54 2.14 -4.34
N GLN A 143 9.87 2.83 -3.25
CA GLN A 143 11.22 3.19 -2.86
C GLN A 143 11.40 2.80 -1.39
N LEU A 144 12.36 1.92 -1.14
CA LEU A 144 12.68 1.44 0.20
C LEU A 144 14.05 1.98 0.62
N MET A 145 14.07 2.74 1.71
CA MET A 145 15.28 3.09 2.46
C MET A 145 15.21 2.37 3.81
N ARG A 146 16.09 1.39 4.00
CA ARG A 146 16.09 0.60 5.24
C ARG A 146 16.61 1.45 6.42
N PRO A 147 16.10 1.20 7.65
CA PRO A 147 16.65 1.83 8.84
C PRO A 147 18.17 1.64 8.94
N GLY A 148 18.87 2.70 9.33
CA GLY A 148 20.34 2.71 9.45
C GLY A 148 21.09 2.82 8.12
N THR A 149 20.42 3.08 7.01
CA THR A 149 21.02 3.30 5.70
C THR A 149 20.53 4.60 5.06
N ILE A 150 21.26 5.08 4.05
CA ILE A 150 20.86 6.19 3.19
C ILE A 150 20.63 5.71 1.75
N GLU A 151 20.81 4.41 1.51
CA GLU A 151 20.62 3.81 0.19
C GLU A 151 19.14 3.60 -0.08
N VAL A 152 18.67 4.06 -1.25
CA VAL A 152 17.29 3.90 -1.70
C VAL A 152 17.23 2.87 -2.80
N GLN A 153 16.51 1.78 -2.55
CA GLN A 153 16.18 0.78 -3.56
C GLN A 153 14.80 1.04 -4.15
N ARG A 154 14.65 0.82 -5.44
CA ARG A 154 13.42 1.07 -6.20
C ARG A 154 12.95 -0.20 -6.87
N ALA A 155 11.63 -0.36 -6.95
CA ALA A 155 10.98 -1.44 -7.69
C ALA A 155 9.65 -0.98 -8.29
N ASP A 156 9.30 -1.57 -9.42
CA ASP A 156 7.94 -1.58 -9.94
C ASP A 156 7.16 -2.71 -9.28
N ILE A 157 5.85 -2.54 -9.12
CA ILE A 157 4.96 -3.49 -8.46
C ILE A 157 4.02 -4.12 -9.48
#